data_a0c04deaa77a651ab0fbfd1eb8dec818
#
_entry.id   a0c04deaa77a651ab0fbfd1eb8dec818
#
_cell.length_a   1.000
_cell.length_b   1.000
_cell.length_c   1.000
_cell.angle_alpha   90.00
_cell.angle_beta   90.00
_cell.angle_gamma   90.00
#
_symmetry.space_group_name_H-M   'P 1'
#
loop_
_entity.id
_entity.type
_entity.pdbx_description
1 polymer ?
#
loop_
_entity_poly.entity_id
_entity_poly.type
_entity_poly.pdbx_seq_one_letter_code
_entity_poly.pdbx_strand_id
1 'polypeptide(L)'
;DLENDEQVWPVFLELTQDIGHKLRVHKKCADGVAIHIRDNTLFSKQWQTALDMPTQSPMLIAKAAFALFEKRYDWRNPIRSVTIQAINLVPQDTPRQVDLFMNIEKIEKAEKLDQCIETIRQRFGKDSIRNGILFQNLRMPCEKSEITMPTGMLC
;
A
#
# COMPACT_ATOMS: atom_id res chain seq x y z
N ASP A 1 -3.36 16.45 10.45
CA ASP A 1 -1.96 16.14 10.15
C ASP A 1 -1.51 14.94 11.00
N LEU A 2 -0.53 14.18 10.52
CA LEU A 2 0.07 13.07 11.24
C LEU A 2 1.32 13.57 11.95
N GLU A 3 1.51 13.13 13.20
CA GLU A 3 2.54 13.67 14.09
C GLU A 3 3.56 12.64 14.57
N ASN A 4 3.31 11.35 14.32
CA ASN A 4 4.20 10.25 14.73
C ASN A 4 4.03 9.01 13.85
N ASP A 5 4.96 8.07 13.97
CA ASP A 5 5.00 6.82 13.21
C ASP A 5 3.77 5.93 13.45
N GLU A 6 3.24 5.94 14.67
CA GLU A 6 2.05 5.15 15.05
C GLU A 6 0.79 5.59 14.28
N GLN A 7 0.71 6.88 13.91
CA GLN A 7 -0.38 7.41 13.09
C GLN A 7 -0.17 7.17 11.60
N VAL A 8 1.08 7.09 11.15
CA VAL A 8 1.44 6.86 9.75
C VAL A 8 1.25 5.42 9.34
N TRP A 9 1.61 4.46 10.18
CA TRP A 9 1.53 3.04 9.85
C TRP A 9 0.15 2.56 9.40
N PRO A 10 -0.96 2.87 10.11
CA PRO A 10 -2.31 2.52 9.65
C PRO A 10 -2.66 3.12 8.28
N VAL A 11 -2.20 4.34 7.99
CA VAL A 11 -2.40 4.98 6.69
C VAL A 11 -1.70 4.21 5.57
N PHE A 12 -0.45 3.78 5.81
CA PHE A 12 0.28 2.94 4.87
C PHE A 12 -0.43 1.61 4.62
N LEU A 13 -0.92 0.96 5.67
CA LEU A 13 -1.68 -0.29 5.55
C LEU A 13 -2.96 -0.11 4.71
N GLU A 14 -3.72 0.96 4.91
CA GLU A 14 -4.95 1.20 4.15
C GLU A 14 -4.66 1.47 2.68
N LEU A 15 -3.71 2.36 2.38
CA LEU A 15 -3.34 2.69 1.01
C LEU A 15 -2.81 1.47 0.24
N THR A 16 -2.05 0.61 0.89
CA THR A 16 -1.50 -0.58 0.23
C THR A 16 -2.54 -1.68 -0.01
N GLN A 17 -3.65 -1.70 0.72
CA GLN A 17 -4.77 -2.60 0.41
C GLN A 17 -5.32 -2.33 -0.99
N ASP A 18 -5.55 -1.07 -1.33
CA ASP A 18 -6.04 -0.68 -2.66
C ASP A 18 -5.01 -0.98 -3.76
N ILE A 19 -3.72 -0.76 -3.47
CA ILE A 19 -2.64 -1.09 -4.39
C ILE A 19 -2.62 -2.60 -4.67
N GLY A 20 -2.65 -3.45 -3.64
CA GLY A 20 -2.65 -4.89 -3.80
C GLY A 20 -3.87 -5.40 -4.57
N HIS A 21 -5.06 -4.85 -4.32
CA HIS A 21 -6.25 -5.14 -5.10
C HIS A 21 -6.06 -4.81 -6.59
N LYS A 22 -5.62 -3.60 -6.91
CA LYS A 22 -5.37 -3.17 -8.30
C LYS A 22 -4.31 -4.03 -8.99
N LEU A 23 -3.23 -4.39 -8.31
CA LEU A 23 -2.20 -5.27 -8.85
C LEU A 23 -2.77 -6.64 -9.24
N ARG A 24 -3.65 -7.23 -8.41
CA ARG A 24 -4.32 -8.50 -8.72
C ARG A 24 -5.28 -8.38 -9.89
N VAL A 25 -6.12 -7.35 -9.93
CA VAL A 25 -7.05 -7.12 -11.03
C VAL A 25 -6.31 -7.02 -12.36
N HIS A 26 -5.16 -6.34 -12.39
CA HIS A 26 -4.35 -6.16 -13.59
C HIS A 26 -3.31 -7.26 -13.82
N LYS A 27 -3.26 -8.29 -12.97
CA LYS A 27 -2.29 -9.41 -13.05
C LYS A 27 -0.84 -8.92 -13.13
N LYS A 28 -0.51 -7.92 -12.31
CA LYS A 28 0.83 -7.34 -12.19
C LYS A 28 1.38 -7.52 -10.79
N CYS A 29 2.71 -7.58 -10.68
CA CYS A 29 3.43 -7.47 -9.42
C CYS A 29 4.23 -6.18 -9.40
N ALA A 30 4.40 -5.60 -8.22
CA ALA A 30 5.31 -4.49 -8.01
C ALA A 30 6.71 -5.02 -7.68
N ASP A 31 7.73 -4.48 -8.33
CA ASP A 31 9.14 -4.74 -8.05
C ASP A 31 9.78 -3.57 -7.28
N GLY A 32 9.02 -2.52 -7.04
CA GLY A 32 9.44 -1.39 -6.23
C GLY A 32 8.26 -0.62 -5.66
N VAL A 33 8.56 0.23 -4.70
CA VAL A 33 7.60 1.13 -4.08
C VAL A 33 8.17 2.54 -4.00
N ALA A 34 7.35 3.53 -4.30
CA ALA A 34 7.64 4.93 -4.09
C ALA A 34 6.67 5.52 -3.06
N ILE A 35 7.18 6.40 -2.20
CA ILE A 35 6.40 7.16 -1.25
C ILE A 35 6.56 8.66 -1.53
N HIS A 36 5.47 9.40 -1.44
CA HIS A 36 5.47 10.85 -1.54
C HIS A 36 4.82 11.40 -0.28
N ILE A 37 5.58 12.21 0.44
CA ILE A 37 5.17 12.84 1.70
C ILE A 37 5.11 14.34 1.50
N ARG A 38 4.00 14.93 1.91
CA ARG A 38 3.82 16.39 1.95
C ARG A 38 3.53 16.82 3.37
N ASP A 39 4.33 17.75 3.88
CA ASP A 39 4.16 18.28 5.22
C ASP A 39 3.12 19.41 5.30
N ASN A 40 2.89 19.93 6.49
CA ASN A 40 1.93 21.01 6.75
C ASN A 40 2.39 22.38 6.18
N THR A 41 3.68 22.54 5.85
CA THR A 41 4.21 23.72 5.14
C THR A 41 4.05 23.63 3.62
N LEU A 42 3.44 22.54 3.13
CA LEU A 42 3.24 22.21 1.72
C LEU A 42 4.52 21.79 0.99
N PHE A 43 5.63 21.66 1.71
CA PHE A 43 6.84 21.09 1.13
C PHE A 43 6.68 19.58 0.96
N SER A 44 7.12 19.06 -0.17
CA SER A 44 6.96 17.64 -0.50
C SER A 44 8.28 16.98 -0.87
N LYS A 45 8.40 15.73 -0.50
CA LYS A 45 9.54 14.86 -0.85
C LYS A 45 9.03 13.53 -1.35
N GLN A 46 9.79 12.96 -2.28
CA GLN A 46 9.52 11.62 -2.82
C GLN A 46 10.76 10.76 -2.70
N TRP A 47 10.57 9.52 -2.30
CA TRP A 47 11.61 8.49 -2.24
C TRP A 47 11.09 7.20 -2.81
N GLN A 48 11.99 6.37 -3.27
CA GLN A 48 11.65 5.04 -3.80
C GLN A 48 12.69 4.00 -3.38
N THR A 49 12.25 2.75 -3.35
CA THR A 49 13.12 1.59 -3.10
C THR A 49 12.63 0.41 -3.92
N ALA A 50 13.57 -0.47 -4.27
CA ALA A 50 13.22 -1.78 -4.81
C ALA A 50 12.64 -2.66 -3.70
N LEU A 51 11.79 -3.59 -4.08
CA LEU A 51 11.32 -4.68 -3.22
C LEU A 51 12.29 -5.86 -3.35
N ASP A 52 12.37 -6.69 -2.31
CA ASP A 52 13.25 -7.87 -2.33
C ASP A 52 12.84 -8.87 -3.41
N MET A 53 11.55 -8.87 -3.78
CA MET A 53 10.99 -9.66 -4.87
C MET A 53 9.70 -9.02 -5.38
N PRO A 54 9.34 -9.25 -6.67
CA PRO A 54 8.06 -8.81 -7.20
C PRO A 54 6.89 -9.39 -6.41
N THR A 55 5.97 -8.54 -5.94
CA THR A 55 4.87 -8.96 -5.08
C THR A 55 3.57 -8.21 -5.36
N GLN A 56 2.45 -8.83 -4.98
CA GLN A 56 1.11 -8.22 -4.92
C GLN A 56 0.65 -8.04 -3.47
N SER A 57 1.45 -8.49 -2.50
CA SER A 57 1.07 -8.47 -1.09
C SER A 57 1.02 -7.06 -0.52
N PRO A 58 -0.16 -6.56 -0.08
CA PRO A 58 -0.28 -5.27 0.56
C PRO A 58 0.64 -5.11 1.76
N MET A 59 0.78 -6.17 2.56
CA MET A 59 1.60 -6.14 3.77
C MET A 59 3.09 -6.00 3.47
N LEU A 60 3.60 -6.68 2.44
CA LEU A 60 5.01 -6.58 2.03
C LEU A 60 5.31 -5.18 1.48
N ILE A 61 4.41 -4.65 0.64
CA ILE A 61 4.52 -3.29 0.09
C ILE A 61 4.48 -2.26 1.24
N ALA A 62 3.55 -2.41 2.20
CA ALA A 62 3.43 -1.50 3.35
C ALA A 62 4.70 -1.49 4.19
N LYS A 63 5.26 -2.67 4.51
CA LYS A 63 6.49 -2.78 5.30
C LYS A 63 7.68 -2.13 4.61
N ALA A 64 7.87 -2.37 3.31
CA ALA A 64 8.95 -1.76 2.54
C ALA A 64 8.81 -0.24 2.45
N ALA A 65 7.58 0.25 2.20
CA ALA A 65 7.27 1.68 2.18
C ALA A 65 7.52 2.34 3.54
N PHE A 66 7.12 1.68 4.63
CA PHE A 66 7.26 2.21 5.98
C PHE A 66 8.73 2.23 6.43
N ALA A 67 9.50 1.18 6.15
CA ALA A 67 10.93 1.15 6.42
C ALA A 67 11.69 2.25 5.64
N LEU A 68 11.27 2.52 4.39
CA LEU A 68 11.81 3.64 3.61
C LEU A 68 11.44 4.98 4.24
N PHE A 69 10.22 5.13 4.73
CA PHE A 69 9.73 6.31 5.43
C PHE A 69 10.54 6.57 6.69
N GLU A 70 10.66 5.61 7.62
CA GLU A 70 11.42 5.71 8.87
C GLU A 70 12.88 6.11 8.61
N LYS A 71 13.49 5.59 7.55
CA LYS A 71 14.88 5.91 7.17
C LYS A 71 15.07 7.33 6.64
N ARG A 72 14.02 7.92 6.04
CA ARG A 72 14.14 9.16 5.24
C ARG A 72 13.44 10.36 5.84
N TYR A 73 12.40 10.16 6.64
CA TYR A 73 11.63 11.25 7.21
C TYR A 73 12.13 11.60 8.62
N ASP A 74 12.42 12.87 8.85
CA ASP A 74 13.07 13.36 10.07
C ASP A 74 12.12 14.08 11.06
N TRP A 75 10.82 13.99 10.84
CA TRP A 75 9.77 14.56 11.69
C TRP A 75 9.94 16.04 12.06
N ARG A 76 10.55 16.85 11.18
CA ARG A 76 10.65 18.31 11.40
C ARG A 76 9.28 18.98 11.40
N ASN A 77 8.37 18.48 10.58
CA ASN A 77 7.03 19.01 10.43
C ASN A 77 6.00 17.86 10.45
N PRO A 78 4.77 18.11 10.93
CA PRO A 78 3.67 17.15 10.80
C PRO A 78 3.35 16.87 9.32
N ILE A 79 2.92 15.66 9.04
CA ILE A 79 2.58 15.21 7.69
C ILE A 79 1.13 15.55 7.38
N ARG A 80 0.91 16.24 6.27
CA ARG A 80 -0.42 16.60 5.76
C ARG A 80 -0.97 15.56 4.79
N SER A 81 -0.15 15.00 3.92
CA SER A 81 -0.57 13.94 3.00
C SER A 81 0.51 12.92 2.72
N VAL A 82 0.05 11.70 2.47
CA VAL A 82 0.88 10.55 2.12
C VAL A 82 0.34 9.96 0.83
N THR A 83 1.24 9.63 -0.09
CA THR A 83 0.92 8.85 -1.29
C THR A 83 1.89 7.69 -1.39
N ILE A 84 1.38 6.51 -1.72
CA ILE A 84 2.18 5.32 -1.99
C ILE A 84 1.91 4.89 -3.42
N GLN A 85 2.95 4.49 -4.14
CA GLN A 85 2.87 4.03 -5.51
C GLN A 85 3.64 2.72 -5.66
N ALA A 86 3.01 1.73 -6.29
CA ALA A 86 3.71 0.58 -6.81
C ALA A 86 4.43 0.97 -8.11
N ILE A 87 5.71 0.70 -8.20
CA ILE A 87 6.55 1.04 -9.36
C ILE A 87 7.21 -0.22 -9.92
N ASN A 88 7.77 -0.10 -11.13
CA ASN A 88 8.43 -1.20 -11.83
C ASN A 88 7.52 -2.44 -11.93
N LEU A 89 6.34 -2.24 -12.50
CA LEU A 89 5.33 -3.29 -12.59
C LEU A 89 5.76 -4.36 -13.59
N VAL A 90 5.78 -5.60 -13.14
CA VAL A 90 6.07 -6.78 -13.95
C VAL A 90 4.84 -7.69 -14.07
N PRO A 91 4.71 -8.52 -15.12
CA PRO A 91 3.66 -9.51 -15.20
C PRO A 91 3.69 -10.47 -13.99
N GLN A 92 2.53 -10.94 -13.56
CA GLN A 92 2.40 -11.87 -12.43
C GLN A 92 3.20 -13.17 -12.64
N ASP A 93 3.32 -13.62 -13.90
CA ASP A 93 3.99 -14.86 -14.29
C ASP A 93 5.51 -14.68 -14.47
N THR A 94 6.04 -13.52 -14.13
CA THR A 94 7.50 -13.27 -14.21
C THR A 94 8.24 -14.20 -13.27
N PRO A 95 9.28 -14.94 -13.75
CA PRO A 95 10.09 -15.78 -12.90
C PRO A 95 10.67 -15.00 -11.73
N ARG A 96 10.49 -15.51 -10.53
CA ARG A 96 11.03 -14.88 -9.31
C ARG A 96 12.42 -15.42 -9.03
N GLN A 97 13.39 -14.54 -8.89
CA GLN A 97 14.68 -14.90 -8.38
C GLN A 97 14.58 -15.08 -6.87
N VAL A 98 14.75 -16.31 -6.42
CA VAL A 98 14.71 -16.66 -4.99
C VAL A 98 16.12 -16.68 -4.46
N ASP A 99 16.40 -15.87 -3.46
CA ASP A 99 17.65 -15.93 -2.72
C ASP A 99 17.62 -17.11 -1.73
N LEU A 100 18.77 -17.79 -1.57
CA LEU A 100 18.94 -18.93 -0.65
C LEU A 100 18.59 -18.60 0.81
N PHE A 101 18.61 -17.32 1.18
CA PHE A 101 18.28 -16.84 2.53
C PHE A 101 16.81 -16.41 2.72
N MET A 102 16.01 -16.43 1.64
CA MET A 102 14.58 -16.12 1.73
C MET A 102 13.79 -17.30 2.26
N ASN A 103 12.93 -17.05 3.25
CA ASN A 103 11.99 -18.06 3.73
C ASN A 103 10.78 -18.13 2.79
N ILE A 104 10.91 -18.98 1.76
CA ILE A 104 9.91 -19.18 0.71
C ILE A 104 8.55 -19.59 1.30
N GLU A 105 8.55 -20.51 2.27
CA GLU A 105 7.32 -20.99 2.91
C GLU A 105 6.53 -19.85 3.57
N LYS A 106 7.24 -18.92 4.21
CA LYS A 106 6.60 -17.74 4.84
C LYS A 106 5.99 -16.81 3.81
N ILE A 107 6.66 -16.62 2.68
CA ILE A 107 6.17 -15.78 1.59
C ILE A 107 4.94 -16.42 0.93
N GLU A 108 5.01 -17.70 0.59
CA GLU A 108 3.87 -18.43 0.01
C GLU A 108 2.66 -18.43 0.95
N LYS A 109 2.89 -18.60 2.25
CA LYS A 109 1.82 -18.56 3.25
C LYS A 109 1.17 -17.17 3.31
N ALA A 110 1.96 -16.09 3.24
CA ALA A 110 1.45 -14.74 3.20
C ALA A 110 0.64 -14.47 1.93
N GLU A 111 1.13 -14.92 0.77
CA GLU A 111 0.41 -14.78 -0.51
C GLU A 111 -0.93 -15.56 -0.53
N LYS A 112 -0.94 -16.77 0.02
CA LYS A 112 -2.19 -17.55 0.17
C LYS A 112 -3.19 -16.86 1.09
N LEU A 113 -2.71 -16.26 2.18
CA LEU A 113 -3.55 -15.48 3.09
C LEU A 113 -4.14 -14.26 2.38
N ASP A 114 -3.32 -13.49 1.67
CA ASP A 114 -3.76 -12.33 0.91
C ASP A 114 -4.80 -12.69 -0.16
N GLN A 115 -4.62 -13.82 -0.83
CA GLN A 115 -5.58 -14.33 -1.82
C GLN A 115 -6.90 -14.74 -1.17
N CYS A 116 -6.85 -15.36 0.00
CA CYS A 116 -8.04 -15.73 0.77
C CYS A 116 -8.83 -14.48 1.21
N ILE A 117 -8.13 -13.47 1.72
CA ILE A 117 -8.74 -12.18 2.10
C ILE A 117 -9.40 -11.52 0.90
N GLU A 118 -8.74 -11.51 -0.25
CA GLU A 118 -9.29 -10.94 -1.48
C GLU A 118 -10.56 -11.66 -1.92
N THR A 119 -10.59 -13.00 -1.86
CA THR A 119 -11.77 -13.81 -2.19
C THR A 119 -12.95 -13.48 -1.26
N ILE A 120 -12.70 -13.31 0.04
CA ILE A 120 -13.72 -12.92 1.02
C ILE A 120 -14.27 -11.53 0.67
N ARG A 121 -13.41 -10.56 0.38
CA ARG A 121 -13.79 -9.20 0.03
C ARG A 121 -14.58 -9.10 -1.27
N GLN A 122 -14.23 -9.90 -2.28
CA GLN A 122 -14.98 -9.97 -3.54
C GLN A 122 -16.40 -10.51 -3.31
N ARG A 123 -16.57 -11.46 -2.39
CA ARG A 123 -17.88 -12.06 -2.10
C ARG A 123 -18.76 -11.26 -1.16
N PHE A 124 -18.17 -10.65 -0.14
CA PHE A 124 -18.90 -10.02 0.97
C PHE A 124 -18.70 -8.50 1.07
N GLY A 125 -17.89 -7.92 0.20
CA GLY A 125 -17.55 -6.49 0.19
C GLY A 125 -16.20 -6.17 0.83
N LYS A 126 -15.66 -5.00 0.48
CA LYS A 126 -14.33 -4.54 0.89
C LYS A 126 -14.14 -4.49 2.41
N ASP A 127 -15.20 -4.13 3.13
CA ASP A 127 -15.17 -3.93 4.58
C ASP A 127 -15.46 -5.20 5.39
N SER A 128 -15.70 -6.35 4.73
CA SER A 128 -16.04 -7.62 5.39
C SER A 128 -14.91 -8.19 6.25
N ILE A 129 -13.67 -7.88 5.88
CA ILE A 129 -12.47 -8.25 6.63
C ILE A 129 -11.44 -7.12 6.57
N ARG A 130 -11.02 -6.64 7.73
CA ARG A 130 -10.05 -5.54 7.88
C ARG A 130 -9.01 -5.88 8.93
N ASN A 131 -7.84 -5.26 8.81
CA ASN A 131 -6.81 -5.36 9.85
C ASN A 131 -7.30 -4.62 11.11
N GLY A 132 -7.14 -5.24 12.30
CA GLY A 132 -7.63 -4.69 13.56
C GLY A 132 -7.09 -3.29 13.89
N ILE A 133 -5.88 -2.96 13.47
CA ILE A 133 -5.29 -1.63 13.65
C ILE A 133 -6.05 -0.53 12.89
N LEU A 134 -6.78 -0.88 11.84
CA LEU A 134 -7.58 0.06 11.03
C LEU A 134 -8.91 0.43 11.70
N PHE A 135 -9.28 -0.20 12.81
CA PHE A 135 -10.44 0.19 13.63
C PHE A 135 -10.12 1.29 14.64
N GLN A 136 -8.85 1.64 14.84
CA GLN A 136 -8.46 2.82 15.60
C GLN A 136 -8.77 4.08 14.77
N ASN A 137 -8.86 5.23 15.45
CA ASN A 137 -9.19 6.52 14.81
C ASN A 137 -8.18 6.87 13.71
N LEU A 138 -8.43 6.35 12.51
CA LEU A 138 -7.71 6.74 11.32
C LEU A 138 -8.02 8.21 11.04
N ARG A 139 -7.00 9.06 11.05
CA ARG A 139 -7.08 10.45 10.58
C ARG A 139 -7.09 10.50 9.04
N MET A 140 -7.84 9.60 8.43
CA MET A 140 -8.10 9.58 6.99
C MET A 140 -9.56 9.96 6.74
N PRO A 141 -9.84 10.74 5.68
CA PRO A 141 -11.21 10.91 5.24
C PRO A 141 -11.79 9.54 4.93
N CYS A 142 -12.88 9.18 5.57
CA CYS A 142 -13.63 7.97 5.24
C CYS A 142 -14.38 8.25 3.94
N GLU A 143 -13.71 8.08 2.80
CA GLU A 143 -14.39 8.22 1.52
C GLU A 143 -15.29 7.01 1.26
N LYS A 144 -16.55 7.19 1.59
CA LYS A 144 -17.66 6.53 0.92
C LYS A 144 -18.20 7.36 -0.26
N SER A 145 -17.42 8.27 -0.79
CA SER A 145 -17.83 8.98 -2.00
C SER A 145 -17.38 8.18 -3.23
N GLU A 146 -18.31 7.46 -3.84
CA GLU A 146 -18.23 7.28 -5.28
C GLU A 146 -18.06 8.67 -5.88
N ILE A 147 -16.89 8.93 -6.47
CA ILE A 147 -16.70 10.11 -7.29
C ILE A 147 -17.57 9.89 -8.52
N THR A 148 -18.82 10.29 -8.43
CA THR A 148 -19.68 10.45 -9.59
C THR A 148 -19.11 11.61 -10.38
N MET A 149 -18.40 11.31 -11.46
CA MET A 149 -18.04 12.32 -12.49
C MET A 149 -19.32 13.06 -12.88
N PRO A 150 -19.32 14.40 -12.88
CA PRO A 150 -20.47 15.16 -13.38
C PRO A 150 -20.80 14.66 -14.80
N THR A 151 -22.01 14.22 -15.01
CA THR A 151 -22.55 13.86 -16.31
C THR A 151 -22.43 15.09 -17.23
N GLY A 152 -21.41 15.11 -18.10
CA GLY A 152 -21.16 16.24 -19.01
C GLY A 152 -19.71 16.45 -19.41
N MET A 153 -18.76 15.68 -18.86
CA MET A 153 -17.34 15.76 -19.27
C MET A 153 -16.89 14.69 -20.29
N LEU A 154 -17.84 14.02 -20.94
CA LEU A 154 -17.57 13.15 -22.07
C LEU A 154 -18.18 13.80 -23.33
N CYS A 155 -17.49 14.81 -23.83
CA CYS A 155 -17.60 15.28 -25.21
C CYS A 155 -16.22 15.31 -25.84
#